data_8246ea2451b909cc8ec40c6f67d59284
#
_entry.id   8246ea2451b909cc8ec40c6f67d59284
#
_cell.length_a   1.000
_cell.length_b   1.000
_cell.length_c   1.000
_cell.angle_alpha   90.00
_cell.angle_beta   90.00
_cell.angle_gamma   90.00
#
_symmetry.space_group_name_H-M   'P 1'
#
loop_
_entity.id
_entity.type
_entity.pdbx_description
1 polymer ?
#
loop_
_entity_poly.entity_id
_entity_poly.type
_entity_poly.pdbx_seq_one_letter_code
_entity_poly.pdbx_strand_id
1 'polypeptide(L)'
;LTVLLSPEPTKRDAAKNHAAYQALLAHTSATGVPIWGMVAFISFALAVGLMLAGAAGASWWQVLAQATGSPSAWLAGLGLLAAALALGNFGARYKPAVGSTSQRALAWTQASFVAPFADFLRRYGWHAVVILALIAVYRISDIVMGVMAGPFYVDMHFSKTQVASVTKIYGVAMTVAGASVGGALTTRFGVLRMMMAGAILSALTNLLFAWLWGWGAGAGPELACRNVWGLTMVVSADNFASGLASAAFIAYLSGLTSTQYSATQYALLSSMMVLLPKTIGGFSGEFVDAYGWDHFFIATACLGLPVLLLIALAARSQGIMAAKASADTPK
;
A
#
# COMPACT_ATOMS: atom_id res chain seq x y z
N LEU A 1 22.58 -0.78 7.28
CA LEU A 1 23.86 -0.06 7.38
C LEU A 1 23.67 1.45 7.13
N THR A 2 22.88 1.86 6.14
CA THR A 2 22.60 3.28 5.83
C THR A 2 21.89 4.02 6.96
N VAL A 3 21.05 3.35 7.74
CA VAL A 3 20.36 3.96 8.90
C VAL A 3 21.31 4.20 10.07
N LEU A 4 22.34 3.36 10.23
CA LEU A 4 23.37 3.52 11.26
C LEU A 4 24.40 4.61 10.92
N LEU A 5 24.50 5.01 9.66
CA LEU A 5 25.43 6.03 9.17
C LEU A 5 24.76 7.36 8.83
N SER A 6 23.44 7.47 8.98
CA SER A 6 22.76 8.76 8.80
C SER A 6 23.11 9.67 9.97
N PRO A 7 23.60 10.89 9.73
CA PRO A 7 23.88 11.82 10.82
C PRO A 7 22.59 12.10 11.59
N GLU A 8 22.66 12.07 12.92
CA GLU A 8 21.55 12.48 13.77
C GLU A 8 21.05 13.87 13.35
N PRO A 9 19.72 14.11 13.38
CA PRO A 9 19.18 15.42 13.05
C PRO A 9 19.87 16.47 13.93
N THR A 10 20.52 17.42 13.28
CA THR A 10 21.30 18.44 13.98
C THR A 10 20.37 19.29 14.85
N LYS A 11 20.89 19.86 15.95
CA LYS A 11 20.15 20.82 16.82
C LYS A 11 19.49 21.94 16.01
N ARG A 12 20.03 22.25 14.83
CA ARG A 12 19.51 23.25 13.91
C ARG A 12 18.21 22.81 13.24
N ASP A 13 18.04 21.51 12.96
CA ASP A 13 16.82 20.95 12.37
C ASP A 13 15.72 20.83 13.45
N ALA A 14 16.08 20.51 14.68
CA ALA A 14 15.16 20.54 15.83
C ALA A 14 14.65 21.96 16.11
N ALA A 15 15.50 22.98 16.03
CA ALA A 15 15.11 24.38 16.17
C ALA A 15 14.19 24.84 15.04
N LYS A 16 14.45 24.46 13.78
CA LYS A 16 13.58 24.74 12.63
C LYS A 16 12.21 24.08 12.79
N ASN A 17 12.17 22.84 13.25
CA ASN A 17 10.93 22.11 13.50
C ASN A 17 10.13 22.76 14.63
N HIS A 18 10.80 23.26 15.68
CA HIS A 18 10.16 23.97 16.76
C HIS A 18 9.61 25.34 16.31
N ALA A 19 10.35 26.09 15.49
CA ALA A 19 9.89 27.35 14.92
C ALA A 19 8.70 27.15 13.97
N ALA A 20 8.73 26.09 13.13
CA ALA A 20 7.61 25.70 12.27
C ALA A 20 6.37 25.31 13.09
N TYR A 21 6.55 24.60 14.21
CA TYR A 21 5.46 24.26 15.11
C TYR A 21 4.86 25.49 15.79
N GLN A 22 5.68 26.45 16.24
CA GLN A 22 5.21 27.72 16.81
C GLN A 22 4.46 28.58 15.79
N ALA A 23 4.92 28.61 14.54
CA ALA A 23 4.23 29.27 13.44
C ALA A 23 2.87 28.61 13.15
N LEU A 24 2.80 27.28 13.19
CA LEU A 24 1.55 26.53 13.07
C LEU A 24 0.59 26.78 14.23
N LEU A 25 1.09 26.90 15.46
CA LEU A 25 0.29 27.28 16.62
C LEU A 25 -0.35 28.65 16.44
N ALA A 26 0.37 29.61 15.90
CA ALA A 26 -0.14 30.94 15.59
C ALA A 26 -1.21 30.93 14.49
N HIS A 27 -1.06 30.06 13.48
CA HIS A 27 -2.03 29.91 12.39
C HIS A 27 -3.26 29.08 12.74
N THR A 28 -3.14 28.09 13.61
CA THR A 28 -4.25 27.20 14.00
C THR A 28 -5.30 27.87 14.90
N SER A 29 -5.04 29.06 15.42
CA SER A 29 -6.08 29.88 16.03
C SER A 29 -7.17 30.30 15.01
N ALA A 30 -6.91 30.18 13.72
CA ALA A 30 -7.80 30.66 12.67
C ALA A 30 -8.81 29.64 12.15
N THR A 31 -8.48 28.34 12.07
CA THR A 31 -9.38 27.33 11.47
C THR A 31 -9.16 25.91 11.99
N GLY A 32 -10.25 25.25 12.41
CA GLY A 32 -10.26 23.81 12.76
C GLY A 32 -10.34 22.87 11.52
N VAL A 33 -10.32 23.44 10.33
CA VAL A 33 -10.56 22.78 9.04
C VAL A 33 -9.72 21.50 8.82
N PRO A 34 -8.41 21.42 9.15
CA PRO A 34 -7.62 20.25 8.77
C PRO A 34 -8.03 18.96 9.46
N ILE A 35 -8.33 18.99 10.76
CA ILE A 35 -8.70 17.77 11.50
C ILE A 35 -10.10 17.30 11.11
N TRP A 36 -11.04 18.22 11.10
CA TRP A 36 -12.40 17.89 10.76
C TRP A 36 -12.52 17.45 9.30
N GLY A 37 -11.67 18.00 8.41
CA GLY A 37 -11.51 17.53 7.03
C GLY A 37 -10.98 16.09 6.98
N MET A 38 -9.99 15.73 7.81
CA MET A 38 -9.51 14.33 7.93
C MET A 38 -10.58 13.40 8.48
N VAL A 39 -11.26 13.79 9.56
CA VAL A 39 -12.35 12.99 10.14
C VAL A 39 -13.46 12.79 9.11
N ALA A 40 -13.84 13.84 8.38
CA ALA A 40 -14.82 13.76 7.32
C ALA A 40 -14.36 12.84 6.18
N PHE A 41 -13.08 12.91 5.77
CA PHE A 41 -12.52 12.04 4.73
C PHE A 41 -12.48 10.57 5.16
N ILE A 42 -12.04 10.28 6.39
CA ILE A 42 -12.04 8.92 6.94
C ILE A 42 -13.46 8.37 7.03
N SER A 43 -14.41 9.17 7.51
CA SER A 43 -15.82 8.77 7.58
C SER A 43 -16.42 8.54 6.21
N PHE A 44 -16.07 9.36 5.21
CA PHE A 44 -16.47 9.19 3.82
C PHE A 44 -15.89 7.90 3.22
N ALA A 45 -14.59 7.64 3.43
CA ALA A 45 -13.93 6.42 2.94
C ALA A 45 -14.54 5.16 3.56
N LEU A 46 -14.85 5.19 4.87
CA LEU A 46 -15.56 4.11 5.56
C LEU A 46 -16.97 3.93 5.01
N ALA A 47 -17.70 5.01 4.77
CA ALA A 47 -19.06 4.95 4.21
C ALA A 47 -19.06 4.31 2.81
N VAL A 48 -18.13 4.73 1.94
CA VAL A 48 -17.96 4.14 0.60
C VAL A 48 -17.56 2.68 0.69
N GLY A 49 -16.62 2.32 1.57
CA GLY A 49 -16.21 0.94 1.79
C GLY A 49 -17.36 0.04 2.23
N LEU A 50 -18.18 0.51 3.18
CA LEU A 50 -19.37 -0.21 3.66
C LEU A 50 -20.44 -0.34 2.57
N MET A 51 -20.67 0.70 1.77
CA MET A 51 -21.61 0.64 0.63
C MET A 51 -21.16 -0.37 -0.42
N LEU A 52 -19.87 -0.39 -0.76
CA LEU A 52 -19.31 -1.35 -1.71
C LEU A 52 -19.37 -2.78 -1.18
N ALA A 53 -19.04 -2.99 0.10
CA ALA A 53 -19.16 -4.30 0.74
C ALA A 53 -20.60 -4.81 0.78
N GLY A 54 -21.57 -3.92 1.06
CA GLY A 54 -23.00 -4.25 1.02
C GLY A 54 -23.49 -4.56 -0.39
N ALA A 55 -23.01 -3.85 -1.40
CA ALA A 55 -23.35 -4.10 -2.80
C ALA A 55 -22.75 -5.42 -3.32
N ALA A 56 -21.57 -5.83 -2.80
CA ALA A 56 -20.92 -7.09 -3.12
C ALA A 56 -21.52 -8.32 -2.39
N GLY A 57 -22.52 -8.13 -1.51
CA GLY A 57 -23.17 -9.23 -0.80
C GLY A 57 -22.28 -9.92 0.24
N ALA A 58 -21.26 -9.23 0.76
CA ALA A 58 -20.28 -9.79 1.69
C ALA A 58 -20.96 -10.46 2.89
N SER A 59 -20.61 -11.72 3.17
CA SER A 59 -21.23 -12.56 4.21
C SER A 59 -21.18 -11.94 5.62
N TRP A 60 -20.07 -11.28 5.98
CA TRP A 60 -19.91 -10.56 7.25
C TRP A 60 -20.86 -9.38 7.39
N TRP A 61 -21.28 -8.78 6.26
CA TRP A 61 -22.28 -7.70 6.27
C TRP A 61 -23.67 -8.23 6.61
N GLN A 62 -24.05 -9.41 6.11
CA GLN A 62 -25.32 -10.05 6.44
C GLN A 62 -25.41 -10.36 7.94
N VAL A 63 -24.30 -10.82 8.55
CA VAL A 63 -24.20 -11.04 10.01
C VAL A 63 -24.39 -9.73 10.79
N LEU A 64 -23.73 -8.64 10.35
CA LEU A 64 -23.90 -7.32 10.97
C LEU A 64 -25.31 -6.76 10.79
N ALA A 65 -25.89 -6.90 9.63
CA ALA A 65 -27.27 -6.44 9.34
C ALA A 65 -28.30 -7.21 10.19
N GLN A 66 -28.10 -8.51 10.40
CA GLN A 66 -28.93 -9.33 11.29
C GLN A 66 -28.74 -8.95 12.76
N ALA A 67 -27.51 -8.69 13.21
CA ALA A 67 -27.23 -8.30 14.59
C ALA A 67 -27.75 -6.91 14.96
N THR A 68 -27.79 -5.98 14.00
CA THR A 68 -28.23 -4.59 14.23
C THR A 68 -29.70 -4.35 13.91
N GLY A 69 -30.41 -5.33 13.35
CA GLY A 69 -31.81 -5.19 12.92
C GLY A 69 -32.05 -4.11 11.86
N SER A 70 -30.99 -3.64 11.20
CA SER A 70 -31.08 -2.52 10.27
C SER A 70 -31.30 -3.01 8.83
N PRO A 71 -32.24 -2.42 8.10
CA PRO A 71 -32.77 -2.99 6.86
C PRO A 71 -31.85 -2.86 5.65
N SER A 72 -30.74 -2.11 5.68
CA SER A 72 -29.81 -2.06 4.54
C SER A 72 -28.44 -1.41 4.85
N ALA A 73 -27.38 -1.96 4.28
CA ALA A 73 -26.03 -1.40 4.23
C ALA A 73 -26.01 0.04 3.70
N TRP A 74 -26.93 0.34 2.80
CA TRP A 74 -27.09 1.65 2.19
C TRP A 74 -27.50 2.71 3.21
N LEU A 75 -28.43 2.39 4.15
CA LEU A 75 -28.84 3.33 5.19
C LEU A 75 -27.71 3.63 6.19
N ALA A 76 -26.91 2.62 6.56
CA ALA A 76 -25.74 2.83 7.40
C ALA A 76 -24.67 3.66 6.68
N GLY A 77 -24.42 3.39 5.40
CA GLY A 77 -23.50 4.17 4.56
C GLY A 77 -23.97 5.62 4.38
N LEU A 78 -25.27 5.83 4.13
CA LEU A 78 -25.84 7.19 4.04
C LEU A 78 -25.78 7.93 5.38
N GLY A 79 -26.01 7.24 6.50
CA GLY A 79 -25.87 7.80 7.85
C GLY A 79 -24.44 8.26 8.13
N LEU A 80 -23.46 7.45 7.79
CA LEU A 80 -22.04 7.79 7.92
C LEU A 80 -21.62 8.93 6.99
N LEU A 81 -22.16 8.97 5.77
CA LEU A 81 -21.93 10.06 4.83
C LEU A 81 -22.51 11.38 5.36
N ALA A 82 -23.73 11.36 5.88
CA ALA A 82 -24.36 12.52 6.51
C ALA A 82 -23.57 12.98 7.75
N ALA A 83 -23.11 12.05 8.58
CA ALA A 83 -22.25 12.34 9.73
C ALA A 83 -20.92 12.96 9.29
N ALA A 84 -20.28 12.45 8.22
CA ALA A 84 -19.05 13.00 7.66
C ALA A 84 -19.23 14.43 7.18
N LEU A 85 -20.34 14.72 6.47
CA LEU A 85 -20.68 16.06 5.99
C LEU A 85 -20.98 17.02 7.16
N ALA A 86 -21.70 16.55 8.18
CA ALA A 86 -22.02 17.34 9.37
C ALA A 86 -20.75 17.66 10.18
N LEU A 87 -19.85 16.69 10.40
CA LEU A 87 -18.58 16.86 11.07
C LEU A 87 -17.64 17.78 10.29
N GLY A 88 -17.58 17.64 8.96
CA GLY A 88 -16.80 18.55 8.10
C GLY A 88 -17.29 20.00 8.19
N ASN A 89 -18.60 20.19 8.18
CA ASN A 89 -19.23 21.51 8.28
C ASN A 89 -19.06 22.11 9.70
N PHE A 90 -19.20 21.31 10.75
CA PHE A 90 -18.93 21.72 12.12
C PHE A 90 -17.46 22.12 12.29
N GLY A 91 -16.54 21.30 11.80
CA GLY A 91 -15.11 21.57 11.89
C GLY A 91 -14.67 22.83 11.14
N ALA A 92 -15.29 23.11 9.98
CA ALA A 92 -15.03 24.34 9.25
C ALA A 92 -15.42 25.62 10.04
N ARG A 93 -16.39 25.52 10.93
CA ARG A 93 -16.89 26.61 11.76
C ARG A 93 -16.24 26.68 13.14
N TYR A 94 -15.58 25.62 13.58
CA TYR A 94 -14.99 25.53 14.91
C TYR A 94 -13.69 26.34 14.98
N LYS A 95 -13.66 27.34 15.89
CA LYS A 95 -12.48 28.13 16.20
C LYS A 95 -12.04 27.81 17.65
N PRO A 96 -10.90 27.16 17.85
CA PRO A 96 -10.41 26.85 19.20
C PRO A 96 -9.98 28.14 19.91
N ALA A 97 -10.22 28.20 21.23
CA ALA A 97 -9.73 29.30 22.06
C ALA A 97 -8.19 29.28 22.10
N VAL A 98 -7.58 30.46 22.04
CA VAL A 98 -6.12 30.63 22.09
C VAL A 98 -5.57 30.07 23.40
N GLY A 99 -4.52 29.23 23.33
CA GLY A 99 -3.90 28.58 24.49
C GLY A 99 -4.63 27.34 25.01
N SER A 100 -5.77 26.97 24.44
CA SER A 100 -6.55 25.79 24.87
C SER A 100 -5.87 24.47 24.49
N THR A 101 -6.22 23.40 25.22
CA THR A 101 -5.76 22.03 24.90
C THR A 101 -6.21 21.61 23.50
N SER A 102 -7.40 22.04 23.09
CA SER A 102 -7.91 21.78 21.72
C SER A 102 -7.06 22.46 20.65
N GLN A 103 -6.58 23.68 20.86
CA GLN A 103 -5.67 24.35 19.93
C GLN A 103 -4.33 23.59 19.81
N ARG A 104 -3.76 23.13 20.92
CA ARG A 104 -2.51 22.35 20.91
C ARG A 104 -2.69 21.01 20.20
N ALA A 105 -3.80 20.32 20.44
CA ALA A 105 -4.12 19.08 19.76
C ALA A 105 -4.30 19.30 18.24
N LEU A 106 -4.98 20.38 17.84
CA LEU A 106 -5.15 20.76 16.43
C LEU A 106 -3.81 21.07 15.77
N ALA A 107 -2.96 21.87 16.40
CA ALA A 107 -1.63 22.20 15.87
C ALA A 107 -0.75 20.96 15.75
N TRP A 108 -0.78 20.06 16.74
CA TRP A 108 -0.03 18.82 16.71
C TRP A 108 -0.50 17.91 15.55
N THR A 109 -1.81 17.75 15.38
CA THR A 109 -2.35 16.92 14.28
C THR A 109 -2.04 17.53 12.93
N GLN A 110 -2.14 18.85 12.80
CA GLN A 110 -1.77 19.55 11.58
C GLN A 110 -0.28 19.39 11.26
N ALA A 111 0.60 19.54 12.24
CA ALA A 111 2.04 19.35 12.05
C ALA A 111 2.40 17.89 11.72
N SER A 112 1.73 16.92 12.38
CA SER A 112 2.09 15.49 12.27
C SER A 112 1.51 14.80 11.04
N PHE A 113 0.32 15.21 10.56
CA PHE A 113 -0.37 14.52 9.47
C PHE A 113 -0.63 15.43 8.26
N VAL A 114 -1.17 16.64 8.48
CA VAL A 114 -1.61 17.49 7.37
C VAL A 114 -0.43 18.15 6.66
N ALA A 115 0.51 18.70 7.43
CA ALA A 115 1.67 19.39 6.85
C ALA A 115 2.56 18.47 6.00
N PRO A 116 2.89 17.23 6.43
CA PRO A 116 3.64 16.28 5.61
C PRO A 116 2.93 15.93 4.29
N PHE A 117 1.60 15.76 4.34
CA PHE A 117 0.81 15.43 3.15
C PHE A 117 0.67 16.64 2.21
N ALA A 118 0.43 17.81 2.77
CA ALA A 118 0.37 19.06 2.02
C ALA A 118 1.73 19.39 1.35
N ASP A 119 2.85 19.17 2.05
CA ASP A 119 4.19 19.33 1.48
C ASP A 119 4.40 18.39 0.29
N PHE A 120 3.99 17.13 0.41
CA PHE A 120 4.06 16.15 -0.67
C PHE A 120 3.22 16.61 -1.88
N LEU A 121 1.97 17.00 -1.67
CA LEU A 121 1.09 17.49 -2.75
C LEU A 121 1.62 18.76 -3.41
N ARG A 122 2.19 19.69 -2.64
CA ARG A 122 2.79 20.92 -3.19
C ARG A 122 4.02 20.63 -4.03
N ARG A 123 4.86 19.67 -3.64
CA ARG A 123 6.07 19.30 -4.40
C ARG A 123 5.74 18.64 -5.72
N TYR A 124 4.77 17.73 -5.73
CA TYR A 124 4.45 16.93 -6.91
C TYR A 124 3.25 17.45 -7.71
N GLY A 125 2.43 18.38 -7.14
CA GLY A 125 1.25 18.92 -7.81
C GLY A 125 0.31 17.83 -8.32
N TRP A 126 -0.14 17.93 -9.56
CA TRP A 126 -1.01 16.93 -10.18
C TRP A 126 -0.35 15.55 -10.33
N HIS A 127 0.97 15.50 -10.48
CA HIS A 127 1.71 14.24 -10.57
C HIS A 127 1.65 13.42 -9.29
N ALA A 128 1.32 14.05 -8.14
CA ALA A 128 1.10 13.36 -6.88
C ALA A 128 0.03 12.27 -7.01
N VAL A 129 -1.02 12.48 -7.81
CA VAL A 129 -2.11 11.50 -8.03
C VAL A 129 -1.55 10.22 -8.66
N VAL A 130 -0.72 10.33 -9.69
CA VAL A 130 -0.09 9.18 -10.36
C VAL A 130 0.86 8.45 -9.40
N ILE A 131 1.64 9.20 -8.62
CA ILE A 131 2.58 8.63 -7.64
C ILE A 131 1.81 7.89 -6.53
N LEU A 132 0.76 8.48 -5.97
CA LEU A 132 -0.07 7.87 -4.93
C LEU A 132 -0.82 6.64 -5.46
N ALA A 133 -1.36 6.71 -6.68
CA ALA A 133 -1.98 5.56 -7.34
C ALA A 133 -0.97 4.42 -7.52
N LEU A 134 0.24 4.73 -7.99
CA LEU A 134 1.31 3.74 -8.11
C LEU A 134 1.65 3.10 -6.76
N ILE A 135 1.80 3.90 -5.69
CA ILE A 135 2.10 3.40 -4.35
C ILE A 135 0.97 2.47 -3.87
N ALA A 136 -0.29 2.86 -4.07
CA ALA A 136 -1.45 2.11 -3.61
C ALA A 136 -1.59 0.74 -4.28
N VAL A 137 -1.16 0.61 -5.56
CA VAL A 137 -1.38 -0.63 -6.33
C VAL A 137 -0.10 -1.41 -6.62
N TYR A 138 1.10 -0.87 -6.37
CA TYR A 138 2.35 -1.51 -6.77
C TYR A 138 2.49 -2.96 -6.27
N ARG A 139 2.06 -3.22 -5.04
CA ARG A 139 2.14 -4.55 -4.41
C ARG A 139 0.83 -5.34 -4.49
N ILE A 140 -0.15 -4.89 -5.30
CA ILE A 140 -1.49 -5.49 -5.31
C ILE A 140 -1.46 -6.96 -5.72
N SER A 141 -0.70 -7.30 -6.75
CA SER A 141 -0.55 -8.65 -7.28
C SER A 141 -0.01 -9.61 -6.20
N ASP A 142 1.10 -9.24 -5.56
CA ASP A 142 1.75 -10.04 -4.50
C ASP A 142 0.88 -10.19 -3.25
N ILE A 143 0.27 -9.09 -2.78
CA ILE A 143 -0.48 -9.10 -1.52
C ILE A 143 -1.78 -9.89 -1.68
N VAL A 144 -2.50 -9.72 -2.80
CA VAL A 144 -3.74 -10.46 -3.09
C VAL A 144 -3.45 -11.95 -3.23
N MET A 145 -2.41 -12.32 -3.99
CA MET A 145 -1.97 -13.71 -4.12
C MET A 145 -1.55 -14.30 -2.77
N GLY A 146 -0.75 -13.56 -2.01
CA GLY A 146 -0.22 -13.99 -0.71
C GLY A 146 -1.29 -14.31 0.34
N VAL A 147 -2.47 -13.66 0.29
CA VAL A 147 -3.60 -13.96 1.18
C VAL A 147 -4.08 -15.40 0.99
N MET A 148 -4.08 -15.89 -0.25
CA MET A 148 -4.59 -17.21 -0.60
C MET A 148 -3.50 -18.29 -0.68
N ALA A 149 -2.23 -17.96 -0.44
CA ALA A 149 -1.14 -18.95 -0.52
C ALA A 149 -1.31 -20.09 0.49
N GLY A 150 -1.76 -19.80 1.72
CA GLY A 150 -2.03 -20.83 2.74
C GLY A 150 -3.11 -21.82 2.34
N PRO A 151 -4.35 -21.39 2.02
CA PRO A 151 -5.40 -22.23 1.47
C PRO A 151 -4.96 -23.03 0.26
N PHE A 152 -4.27 -22.41 -0.71
CA PHE A 152 -3.74 -23.06 -1.89
C PHE A 152 -2.86 -24.28 -1.57
N TYR A 153 -1.94 -24.16 -0.61
CA TYR A 153 -1.07 -25.28 -0.22
C TYR A 153 -1.85 -26.43 0.42
N VAL A 154 -2.95 -26.13 1.13
CA VAL A 154 -3.84 -27.13 1.71
C VAL A 154 -4.60 -27.88 0.62
N ASP A 155 -5.15 -27.17 -0.34
CA ASP A 155 -5.90 -27.75 -1.46
C ASP A 155 -5.01 -28.57 -2.39
N MET A 156 -3.73 -28.20 -2.48
CA MET A 156 -2.69 -29.01 -3.17
C MET A 156 -2.24 -30.23 -2.36
N HIS A 157 -2.82 -30.48 -1.17
CA HIS A 157 -2.51 -31.60 -0.28
C HIS A 157 -1.06 -31.64 0.23
N PHE A 158 -0.35 -30.51 0.25
CA PHE A 158 0.98 -30.45 0.85
C PHE A 158 0.89 -30.56 2.38
N SER A 159 1.78 -31.33 2.98
CA SER A 159 1.86 -31.41 4.45
C SER A 159 2.33 -30.09 5.05
N LYS A 160 1.86 -29.77 6.27
CA LYS A 160 2.27 -28.54 7.00
C LYS A 160 3.80 -28.45 7.15
N THR A 161 4.48 -29.59 7.32
CA THR A 161 5.93 -29.66 7.45
C THR A 161 6.63 -29.32 6.13
N GLN A 162 6.14 -29.83 4.99
CA GLN A 162 6.66 -29.50 3.67
C GLN A 162 6.51 -28.00 3.38
N VAL A 163 5.30 -27.47 3.58
CA VAL A 163 5.03 -26.04 3.39
C VAL A 163 5.94 -25.18 4.29
N ALA A 164 6.06 -25.54 5.58
CA ALA A 164 6.88 -24.78 6.52
C ALA A 164 8.37 -24.81 6.14
N SER A 165 8.92 -25.94 5.72
CA SER A 165 10.32 -26.04 5.31
C SER A 165 10.58 -25.23 4.03
N VAL A 166 9.69 -25.31 3.03
CA VAL A 166 9.86 -24.57 1.79
C VAL A 166 9.68 -23.07 2.01
N THR A 167 8.62 -22.64 2.67
CA THR A 167 8.33 -21.19 2.81
C THR A 167 9.25 -20.50 3.81
N LYS A 168 9.58 -21.15 4.95
CA LYS A 168 10.37 -20.51 6.02
C LYS A 168 11.87 -20.62 5.82
N ILE A 169 12.37 -21.67 5.16
CA ILE A 169 13.80 -21.83 4.92
C ILE A 169 14.16 -21.27 3.54
N TYR A 170 13.67 -21.89 2.47
CA TYR A 170 13.99 -21.46 1.11
C TYR A 170 13.37 -20.11 0.79
N GLY A 171 12.09 -19.88 1.15
CA GLY A 171 11.41 -18.62 0.90
C GLY A 171 12.14 -17.43 1.52
N VAL A 172 12.50 -17.51 2.81
CA VAL A 172 13.24 -16.42 3.49
C VAL A 172 14.61 -16.19 2.86
N ALA A 173 15.38 -17.27 2.59
CA ALA A 173 16.67 -17.17 1.95
C ALA A 173 16.57 -16.48 0.56
N MET A 174 15.57 -16.85 -0.24
CA MET A 174 15.33 -16.27 -1.56
C MET A 174 14.83 -14.82 -1.49
N THR A 175 14.02 -14.46 -0.49
CA THR A 175 13.62 -13.07 -0.25
C THR A 175 14.83 -12.19 0.06
N VAL A 176 15.73 -12.65 0.93
CA VAL A 176 16.96 -11.92 1.28
C VAL A 176 17.87 -11.79 0.06
N ALA A 177 18.04 -12.87 -0.71
CA ALA A 177 18.82 -12.86 -1.95
C ALA A 177 18.21 -11.87 -2.97
N GLY A 178 16.89 -11.94 -3.17
CA GLY A 178 16.17 -11.03 -4.07
C GLY A 178 16.30 -9.57 -3.64
N ALA A 179 16.16 -9.27 -2.35
CA ALA A 179 16.33 -7.92 -1.81
C ALA A 179 17.77 -7.41 -1.98
N SER A 180 18.77 -8.26 -1.76
CA SER A 180 20.18 -7.90 -1.93
C SER A 180 20.51 -7.60 -3.40
N VAL A 181 20.10 -8.48 -4.31
CA VAL A 181 20.27 -8.29 -5.75
C VAL A 181 19.48 -7.09 -6.24
N GLY A 182 18.21 -6.95 -5.80
CA GLY A 182 17.34 -5.82 -6.14
C GLY A 182 17.90 -4.49 -5.68
N GLY A 183 18.46 -4.42 -4.45
CA GLY A 183 19.13 -3.23 -3.93
C GLY A 183 20.36 -2.86 -4.77
N ALA A 184 21.24 -3.83 -5.06
CA ALA A 184 22.42 -3.61 -5.90
C ALA A 184 22.08 -3.18 -7.33
N LEU A 185 21.08 -3.81 -7.95
CA LEU A 185 20.64 -3.46 -9.30
C LEU A 185 19.92 -2.10 -9.34
N THR A 186 19.22 -1.73 -8.27
CA THR A 186 18.53 -0.42 -8.17
C THR A 186 19.55 0.73 -8.20
N THR A 187 20.71 0.59 -7.57
CA THR A 187 21.76 1.60 -7.63
C THR A 187 22.38 1.72 -9.02
N ARG A 188 22.46 0.61 -9.77
CA ARG A 188 23.06 0.58 -11.11
C ARG A 188 22.11 1.00 -12.23
N PHE A 189 20.87 0.53 -12.21
CA PHE A 189 19.90 0.71 -13.31
C PHE A 189 18.83 1.76 -13.00
N GLY A 190 18.75 2.21 -11.76
CA GLY A 190 17.77 3.19 -11.30
C GLY A 190 16.48 2.55 -10.80
N VAL A 191 15.81 3.28 -9.91
CA VAL A 191 14.66 2.80 -9.13
C VAL A 191 13.48 2.37 -10.00
N LEU A 192 13.04 3.22 -10.93
CA LEU A 192 11.83 2.95 -11.73
C LEU A 192 11.99 1.76 -12.68
N ARG A 193 13.20 1.55 -13.25
CA ARG A 193 13.46 0.37 -14.09
C ARG A 193 13.42 -0.90 -13.27
N MET A 194 13.96 -0.87 -12.05
CA MET A 194 13.92 -2.03 -11.16
C MET A 194 12.54 -2.30 -10.60
N MET A 195 11.73 -1.27 -10.36
CA MET A 195 10.30 -1.44 -10.05
C MET A 195 9.56 -2.11 -11.21
N MET A 196 9.83 -1.70 -12.45
CA MET A 196 9.24 -2.34 -13.63
C MET A 196 9.63 -3.83 -13.71
N ALA A 197 10.91 -4.15 -13.54
CA ALA A 197 11.39 -5.52 -13.52
C ALA A 197 10.74 -6.34 -12.39
N GLY A 198 10.63 -5.77 -11.18
CA GLY A 198 9.97 -6.40 -10.04
C GLY A 198 8.50 -6.70 -10.31
N ALA A 199 7.75 -5.76 -10.88
CA ALA A 199 6.34 -5.94 -11.21
C ALA A 199 6.14 -7.02 -12.29
N ILE A 200 7.01 -7.08 -13.31
CA ILE A 200 6.97 -8.12 -14.32
C ILE A 200 7.28 -9.50 -13.72
N LEU A 201 8.35 -9.60 -12.91
CA LEU A 201 8.68 -10.84 -12.24
C LEU A 201 7.56 -11.35 -11.34
N SER A 202 6.94 -10.46 -10.56
CA SER A 202 5.80 -10.79 -9.69
C SER A 202 4.61 -11.33 -10.49
N ALA A 203 4.25 -10.69 -11.62
CA ALA A 203 3.20 -11.20 -12.49
C ALA A 203 3.54 -12.58 -13.08
N LEU A 204 4.80 -12.79 -13.47
CA LEU A 204 5.27 -14.09 -13.98
C LEU A 204 5.25 -15.17 -12.91
N THR A 205 5.62 -14.86 -11.66
CA THR A 205 5.57 -15.86 -10.56
C THR A 205 4.15 -16.25 -10.23
N ASN A 206 3.17 -15.35 -10.31
CA ASN A 206 1.77 -15.70 -10.17
C ASN A 206 1.31 -16.70 -11.25
N LEU A 207 1.78 -16.56 -12.49
CA LEU A 207 1.52 -17.54 -13.53
C LEU A 207 2.21 -18.88 -13.26
N LEU A 208 3.35 -18.91 -12.57
CA LEU A 208 3.96 -20.16 -12.12
C LEU A 208 3.09 -20.88 -11.06
N PHE A 209 2.37 -20.19 -10.21
CA PHE A 209 1.38 -20.80 -9.32
C PHE A 209 0.20 -21.39 -10.09
N ALA A 210 -0.30 -20.71 -11.13
CA ALA A 210 -1.32 -21.27 -12.02
C ALA A 210 -0.83 -22.55 -12.72
N TRP A 211 0.41 -22.54 -13.19
CA TRP A 211 1.05 -23.72 -13.78
C TRP A 211 1.21 -24.86 -12.75
N LEU A 212 1.59 -24.56 -11.52
CA LEU A 212 1.72 -25.56 -10.46
C LEU A 212 0.37 -26.21 -10.16
N TRP A 213 -0.71 -25.45 -10.12
CA TRP A 213 -2.08 -25.94 -9.97
C TRP A 213 -2.48 -26.87 -11.12
N GLY A 214 -2.30 -26.43 -12.37
CA GLY A 214 -2.63 -27.21 -13.56
C GLY A 214 -1.84 -28.52 -13.67
N TRP A 215 -0.59 -28.53 -13.19
CA TRP A 215 0.23 -29.73 -13.19
C TRP A 215 -0.13 -30.69 -12.03
N GLY A 216 -0.56 -30.17 -10.90
CA GLY A 216 -0.93 -30.95 -9.71
C GLY A 216 -2.41 -31.31 -9.64
N ALA A 217 -3.30 -30.55 -10.28
CA ALA A 217 -4.74 -30.72 -10.22
C ALA A 217 -5.17 -32.07 -10.83
N GLY A 218 -5.85 -32.88 -9.98
CA GLY A 218 -6.33 -34.20 -10.39
C GLY A 218 -5.35 -35.37 -10.21
N ALA A 219 -4.17 -35.10 -9.69
CA ALA A 219 -3.09 -36.09 -9.58
C ALA A 219 -3.12 -36.88 -8.25
N GLY A 220 -4.01 -36.62 -7.32
CA GLY A 220 -4.10 -37.27 -6.04
C GLY A 220 -2.91 -37.06 -5.06
N PRO A 221 -3.00 -37.53 -3.83
CA PRO A 221 -2.02 -37.25 -2.77
C PRO A 221 -0.58 -37.69 -3.11
N GLU A 222 -0.43 -38.79 -3.89
CA GLU A 222 0.89 -39.28 -4.27
C GLU A 222 1.66 -38.37 -5.21
N LEU A 223 0.98 -37.63 -6.10
CA LEU A 223 1.64 -36.71 -6.98
C LEU A 223 1.94 -35.34 -6.30
N ALA A 224 1.15 -34.94 -5.33
CA ALA A 224 1.44 -33.79 -4.50
C ALA A 224 2.79 -33.96 -3.78
N CYS A 225 3.08 -35.16 -3.25
CA CYS A 225 4.40 -35.47 -2.69
C CYS A 225 5.54 -35.44 -3.73
N ARG A 226 5.28 -35.78 -5.00
CA ARG A 226 6.25 -35.67 -6.10
C ARG A 226 6.55 -34.23 -6.49
N ASN A 227 5.62 -33.32 -6.26
CA ASN A 227 5.72 -31.92 -6.68
C ASN A 227 6.33 -30.99 -5.63
N VAL A 228 6.92 -31.49 -4.56
CA VAL A 228 7.64 -30.65 -3.56
C VAL A 228 8.75 -29.83 -4.24
N TRP A 229 9.42 -30.37 -5.25
CA TRP A 229 10.38 -29.61 -6.04
C TRP A 229 9.72 -28.48 -6.85
N GLY A 230 8.56 -28.74 -7.45
CA GLY A 230 7.78 -27.72 -8.13
C GLY A 230 7.35 -26.61 -7.17
N LEU A 231 6.85 -26.98 -5.99
CA LEU A 231 6.53 -26.02 -4.94
C LEU A 231 7.76 -25.22 -4.52
N THR A 232 8.91 -25.87 -4.30
CA THR A 232 10.15 -25.21 -3.92
C THR A 232 10.61 -24.22 -4.98
N MET A 233 10.55 -24.59 -6.26
CA MET A 233 10.91 -23.69 -7.36
C MET A 233 9.98 -22.47 -7.45
N VAL A 234 8.67 -22.70 -7.38
CA VAL A 234 7.69 -21.61 -7.50
C VAL A 234 7.78 -20.67 -6.31
N VAL A 235 7.82 -21.19 -5.08
CA VAL A 235 7.97 -20.37 -3.86
C VAL A 235 9.30 -19.65 -3.84
N SER A 236 10.39 -20.26 -4.30
CA SER A 236 11.71 -19.62 -4.38
C SER A 236 11.70 -18.47 -5.39
N ALA A 237 11.15 -18.69 -6.58
CA ALA A 237 11.03 -17.66 -7.62
C ALA A 237 10.16 -16.48 -7.14
N ASP A 238 9.03 -16.76 -6.52
CA ASP A 238 8.12 -15.77 -6.00
C ASP A 238 8.75 -14.92 -4.88
N ASN A 239 9.37 -15.55 -3.91
CA ASN A 239 10.05 -14.85 -2.82
C ASN A 239 11.23 -14.03 -3.33
N PHE A 240 11.99 -14.52 -4.32
CA PHE A 240 13.06 -13.75 -4.94
C PHE A 240 12.52 -12.51 -5.66
N ALA A 241 11.47 -12.67 -6.48
CA ALA A 241 10.80 -11.57 -7.17
C ALA A 241 10.25 -10.53 -6.18
N SER A 242 9.58 -11.00 -5.14
CA SER A 242 9.03 -10.18 -4.06
C SER A 242 10.11 -9.41 -3.30
N GLY A 243 11.25 -10.04 -3.01
CA GLY A 243 12.42 -9.40 -2.39
C GLY A 243 12.99 -8.28 -3.27
N LEU A 244 13.19 -8.56 -4.55
CA LEU A 244 13.69 -7.61 -5.54
C LEU A 244 12.74 -6.41 -5.70
N ALA A 245 11.45 -6.69 -5.88
CA ALA A 245 10.40 -5.67 -5.99
C ALA A 245 10.33 -4.79 -4.73
N SER A 246 10.44 -5.41 -3.55
CA SER A 246 10.43 -4.70 -2.26
C SER A 246 11.60 -3.75 -2.11
N ALA A 247 12.83 -4.18 -2.46
CA ALA A 247 14.02 -3.34 -2.36
C ALA A 247 13.92 -2.10 -3.26
N ALA A 248 13.49 -2.28 -4.52
CA ALA A 248 13.26 -1.17 -5.45
C ALA A 248 12.16 -0.22 -4.96
N PHE A 249 11.08 -0.77 -4.42
CA PHE A 249 9.95 0.03 -3.93
C PHE A 249 10.29 0.83 -2.67
N ILE A 250 11.02 0.24 -1.72
CA ILE A 250 11.51 0.94 -0.53
C ILE A 250 12.43 2.10 -0.94
N ALA A 251 13.32 1.88 -1.92
CA ALA A 251 14.16 2.94 -2.47
C ALA A 251 13.31 4.06 -3.12
N TYR A 252 12.24 3.70 -3.82
CA TYR A 252 11.30 4.66 -4.41
C TYR A 252 10.60 5.50 -3.34
N LEU A 253 10.01 4.86 -2.33
CA LEU A 253 9.34 5.55 -1.21
C LEU A 253 10.29 6.50 -0.49
N SER A 254 11.52 6.04 -0.21
CA SER A 254 12.54 6.85 0.46
C SER A 254 12.93 8.08 -0.36
N GLY A 255 13.00 7.94 -1.69
CA GLY A 255 13.29 9.06 -2.60
C GLY A 255 12.16 10.09 -2.72
N LEU A 256 10.93 9.71 -2.39
CA LEU A 256 9.77 10.62 -2.43
C LEU A 256 9.63 11.46 -1.15
N THR A 257 10.18 10.99 -0.03
CA THR A 257 10.04 11.67 1.27
C THR A 257 10.96 12.89 1.36
N SER A 258 10.50 13.94 2.05
CA SER A 258 11.34 15.09 2.37
C SER A 258 12.17 14.83 3.62
N THR A 259 13.35 15.44 3.72
CA THR A 259 14.20 15.36 4.91
C THR A 259 13.50 15.87 6.17
N GLN A 260 12.61 16.85 6.03
CA GLN A 260 11.88 17.46 7.14
C GLN A 260 10.78 16.55 7.70
N TYR A 261 10.10 15.75 6.84
CA TYR A 261 8.95 14.93 7.21
C TYR A 261 9.16 13.45 6.87
N SER A 262 10.40 13.00 6.75
CA SER A 262 10.73 11.68 6.20
C SER A 262 9.99 10.53 6.89
N ALA A 263 10.00 10.50 8.23
CA ALA A 263 9.36 9.43 8.99
C ALA A 263 7.84 9.40 8.79
N THR A 264 7.17 10.57 8.88
CA THR A 264 5.71 10.65 8.76
C THR A 264 5.25 10.41 7.31
N GLN A 265 5.94 11.00 6.33
CA GLN A 265 5.63 10.76 4.92
C GLN A 265 5.85 9.30 4.55
N TYR A 266 6.95 8.68 4.98
CA TYR A 266 7.21 7.27 4.73
C TYR A 266 6.13 6.37 5.36
N ALA A 267 5.74 6.64 6.61
CA ALA A 267 4.67 5.90 7.29
C ALA A 267 3.32 6.01 6.56
N LEU A 268 2.94 7.22 6.12
CA LEU A 268 1.71 7.45 5.37
C LEU A 268 1.73 6.72 4.02
N LEU A 269 2.80 6.86 3.25
CA LEU A 269 2.92 6.22 1.94
C LEU A 269 2.96 4.70 2.06
N SER A 270 3.67 4.14 3.06
CA SER A 270 3.72 2.69 3.29
C SER A 270 2.37 2.13 3.78
N SER A 271 1.58 2.91 4.51
CA SER A 271 0.22 2.50 4.90
C SER A 271 -0.72 2.42 3.69
N MET A 272 -0.60 3.36 2.75
CA MET A 272 -1.38 3.34 1.50
C MET A 272 -1.08 2.11 0.64
N MET A 273 0.18 1.67 0.60
CA MET A 273 0.62 0.47 -0.12
C MET A 273 -0.15 -0.79 0.28
N VAL A 274 -0.56 -0.89 1.54
CA VAL A 274 -1.17 -2.11 2.09
C VAL A 274 -2.69 -2.04 2.10
N LEU A 275 -3.26 -0.85 2.19
CA LEU A 275 -4.70 -0.65 2.41
C LEU A 275 -5.54 -1.24 1.26
N LEU A 276 -5.31 -0.78 0.04
CA LEU A 276 -6.09 -1.21 -1.13
C LEU A 276 -5.89 -2.71 -1.46
N PRO A 277 -4.64 -3.23 -1.51
CA PRO A 277 -4.43 -4.66 -1.77
C PRO A 277 -5.06 -5.58 -0.73
N LYS A 278 -5.01 -5.24 0.57
CA LYS A 278 -5.65 -6.04 1.62
C LYS A 278 -7.16 -6.02 1.54
N THR A 279 -7.75 -4.87 1.19
CA THR A 279 -9.19 -4.77 0.99
C THR A 279 -9.65 -5.68 -0.15
N ILE A 280 -8.95 -5.64 -1.29
CA ILE A 280 -9.23 -6.52 -2.44
C ILE A 280 -8.95 -7.98 -2.11
N GLY A 281 -7.84 -8.27 -1.41
CA GLY A 281 -7.49 -9.61 -0.96
C GLY A 281 -8.54 -10.24 -0.03
N GLY A 282 -9.34 -9.45 0.67
CA GLY A 282 -10.46 -9.95 1.47
C GLY A 282 -11.53 -10.69 0.68
N PHE A 283 -11.67 -10.42 -0.62
CA PHE A 283 -12.62 -11.07 -1.53
C PHE A 283 -12.01 -12.26 -2.28
N SER A 284 -10.74 -12.56 -2.07
CA SER A 284 -10.02 -13.60 -2.81
C SER A 284 -10.59 -14.99 -2.61
N GLY A 285 -11.11 -15.30 -1.41
CA GLY A 285 -11.74 -16.61 -1.12
C GLY A 285 -13.00 -16.81 -1.95
N GLU A 286 -13.89 -15.82 -1.99
CA GLU A 286 -15.12 -15.88 -2.79
C GLU A 286 -14.81 -16.03 -4.29
N PHE A 287 -13.73 -15.37 -4.75
CA PHE A 287 -13.29 -15.51 -6.13
C PHE A 287 -12.80 -16.93 -6.44
N VAL A 288 -12.01 -17.53 -5.56
CA VAL A 288 -11.51 -18.91 -5.75
C VAL A 288 -12.65 -19.91 -5.70
N ASP A 289 -13.61 -19.74 -4.79
CA ASP A 289 -14.78 -20.62 -4.68
C ASP A 289 -15.64 -20.56 -5.94
N ALA A 290 -15.74 -19.40 -6.59
CA ALA A 290 -16.55 -19.21 -7.80
C ALA A 290 -15.85 -19.64 -9.09
N TYR A 291 -14.53 -19.39 -9.23
CA TYR A 291 -13.81 -19.50 -10.49
C TYR A 291 -12.63 -20.48 -10.47
N GLY A 292 -12.21 -20.94 -9.28
CA GLY A 292 -11.08 -21.86 -9.14
C GLY A 292 -9.72 -21.16 -9.08
N TRP A 293 -8.69 -21.96 -8.75
CA TRP A 293 -7.32 -21.48 -8.51
C TRP A 293 -6.60 -20.98 -9.77
N ASP A 294 -6.80 -21.61 -10.90
CA ASP A 294 -6.20 -21.22 -12.17
C ASP A 294 -6.60 -19.82 -12.59
N HIS A 295 -7.91 -19.52 -12.55
CA HIS A 295 -8.43 -18.18 -12.84
C HIS A 295 -7.97 -17.15 -11.80
N PHE A 296 -7.86 -17.53 -10.53
CA PHE A 296 -7.38 -16.66 -9.48
C PHE A 296 -5.93 -16.20 -9.74
N PHE A 297 -5.02 -17.12 -10.03
CA PHE A 297 -3.63 -16.76 -10.28
C PHE A 297 -3.45 -15.97 -11.58
N ILE A 298 -4.22 -16.26 -12.61
CA ILE A 298 -4.26 -15.45 -13.84
C ILE A 298 -4.79 -14.04 -13.52
N ALA A 299 -5.86 -13.92 -12.77
CA ALA A 299 -6.42 -12.64 -12.38
C ALA A 299 -5.41 -11.81 -11.56
N THR A 300 -4.71 -12.43 -10.59
CA THR A 300 -3.67 -11.75 -9.81
C THR A 300 -2.49 -11.30 -10.67
N ALA A 301 -2.08 -12.09 -11.67
CA ALA A 301 -1.07 -11.67 -12.65
C ALA A 301 -1.55 -10.47 -13.48
N CYS A 302 -2.82 -10.48 -13.92
CA CYS A 302 -3.43 -9.36 -14.65
C CYS A 302 -3.53 -8.07 -13.82
N LEU A 303 -3.66 -8.17 -12.50
CA LEU A 303 -3.59 -6.99 -11.60
C LEU A 303 -2.22 -6.29 -11.67
N GLY A 304 -1.18 -6.95 -12.16
CA GLY A 304 0.11 -6.35 -12.46
C GLY A 304 0.11 -5.41 -13.66
N LEU A 305 -0.80 -5.56 -14.62
CA LEU A 305 -0.81 -4.74 -15.84
C LEU A 305 -1.04 -3.24 -15.59
N PRO A 306 -2.02 -2.82 -14.76
CA PRO A 306 -2.18 -1.42 -14.38
C PRO A 306 -0.93 -0.85 -13.70
N VAL A 307 -0.20 -1.68 -12.93
CA VAL A 307 1.03 -1.27 -12.25
C VAL A 307 2.11 -0.91 -13.26
N LEU A 308 2.31 -1.71 -14.31
CA LEU A 308 3.28 -1.43 -15.37
C LEU A 308 2.97 -0.10 -16.07
N LEU A 309 1.69 0.15 -16.34
CA LEU A 309 1.23 1.41 -16.94
C LEU A 309 1.54 2.59 -16.02
N LEU A 310 1.24 2.49 -14.72
CA LEU A 310 1.49 3.54 -13.74
C LEU A 310 2.99 3.82 -13.55
N ILE A 311 3.84 2.80 -13.57
CA ILE A 311 5.30 2.98 -13.55
C ILE A 311 5.76 3.76 -14.78
N ALA A 312 5.27 3.41 -15.97
CA ALA A 312 5.60 4.12 -17.21
C ALA A 312 5.13 5.60 -17.17
N LEU A 313 3.94 5.86 -16.63
CA LEU A 313 3.42 7.22 -16.43
C LEU A 313 4.23 7.99 -15.40
N ALA A 314 4.60 7.36 -14.28
CA ALA A 314 5.45 7.97 -13.26
C ALA A 314 6.85 8.31 -13.80
N ALA A 315 7.43 7.45 -14.63
CA ALA A 315 8.71 7.70 -15.29
C ALA A 315 8.63 8.92 -16.23
N ARG A 316 7.57 9.04 -17.02
CA ARG A 316 7.33 10.21 -17.89
C ARG A 316 7.16 11.48 -17.07
N SER A 317 6.37 11.43 -16.00
CA SER A 317 6.09 12.59 -15.15
C SER A 317 7.35 13.11 -14.46
N GLN A 318 8.21 12.22 -13.95
CA GLN A 318 9.49 12.60 -13.33
C GLN A 318 10.47 13.19 -14.37
N GLY A 319 10.50 12.65 -15.58
CA GLY A 319 11.30 13.22 -16.67
C GLY A 319 10.88 14.66 -17.03
N ILE A 320 9.58 14.93 -17.09
CA ILE A 320 9.04 16.28 -17.35
C ILE A 320 9.40 17.25 -16.20
N MET A 321 9.29 16.81 -14.94
CA MET A 321 9.65 17.66 -13.80
C MET A 321 11.13 17.96 -13.76
N ALA A 322 12.00 16.99 -14.05
CA ALA A 322 13.44 17.20 -14.11
C ALA A 322 13.84 18.17 -15.24
N ALA A 323 13.23 18.04 -16.42
CA ALA A 323 13.46 18.95 -17.54
C ALA A 323 13.02 20.38 -17.21
N LYS A 324 11.89 20.56 -16.54
CA LYS A 324 11.41 21.87 -16.11
C LYS A 324 12.35 22.51 -15.07
N ALA A 325 12.80 21.74 -14.08
CA ALA A 325 13.72 22.23 -13.05
C ALA A 325 15.07 22.67 -13.64
N SER A 326 15.57 22.00 -14.68
CA SER A 326 16.80 22.38 -15.38
C SER A 326 16.62 23.62 -16.26
N ALA A 327 15.42 23.90 -16.74
CA ALA A 327 15.11 25.09 -17.52
C ALA A 327 14.96 26.35 -16.66
N ASP A 328 14.51 26.19 -15.42
CA ASP A 328 14.26 27.29 -14.47
C ASP A 328 15.53 27.67 -13.65
N THR A 329 16.66 27.01 -13.84
CA THR A 329 17.96 27.38 -13.21
C THR A 329 18.64 28.45 -14.07
N PRO A 330 18.73 29.73 -13.63
CA PRO A 330 19.46 30.74 -14.36
C PRO A 330 20.95 30.36 -14.43
N LYS A 331 21.52 30.50 -15.62
CA LYS A 331 22.97 30.32 -15.89
C LYS A 331 23.80 31.37 -15.19
#